data_7a91a9a5037faf9c2c0b0de403daa1f3
#
_entry.id   7a91a9a5037faf9c2c0b0de403daa1f3
#
_cell.length_a   1.000
_cell.length_b   1.000
_cell.length_c   1.000
_cell.angle_alpha   90.00
_cell.angle_beta   90.00
_cell.angle_gamma   90.00
#
_symmetry.space_group_name_H-M   'P 1'
#
loop_
_entity.id
_entity.type
_entity.pdbx_description
1 polymer ?
#
loop_
_entity_poly.entity_id
_entity_poly.type
_entity_poly.pdbx_seq_one_letter_code
_entity_poly.pdbx_strand_id
1 'polypeptide(L)'
;KYKIRIYENLLDGSEHFALVKGNIKKGIVPRVRVISSNVVQNYLINQQLPNSFNKTLNYFKKFNNCVLVFIKDTNLKSVTQTLKDYKNKDFYKKGNDKLIRNYGIGAQIIKDLKIKNMILITKSLKKVIGLEGYDIKITKQEII
;
A
#
# COMPACT_ATOMS: atom_id res chain seq x y z
N LYS A 1 -11.54 -10.13 13.48
CA LYS A 1 -11.00 -9.02 14.27
C LYS A 1 -9.68 -8.57 13.67
N TYR A 2 -9.47 -7.25 13.52
CA TYR A 2 -8.21 -6.66 13.07
C TYR A 2 -7.53 -5.92 14.23
N LYS A 3 -6.21 -5.92 14.23
CA LYS A 3 -5.39 -5.04 15.07
C LYS A 3 -4.89 -3.91 14.19
N ILE A 4 -4.96 -2.67 14.68
CA ILE A 4 -4.34 -1.51 14.01
C ILE A 4 -2.96 -1.26 14.61
N ARG A 5 -1.98 -0.98 13.73
CA ARG A 5 -0.66 -0.46 14.11
C ARG A 5 -0.45 0.85 13.41
N ILE A 6 -0.07 1.88 14.16
CA ILE A 6 0.19 3.23 13.66
C ILE A 6 1.71 3.39 13.52
N TYR A 7 2.13 4.02 12.46
CA TYR A 7 3.52 4.29 12.11
C TYR A 7 3.69 5.78 11.80
N GLU A 8 4.66 6.40 12.42
CA GLU A 8 5.05 7.78 12.16
C GLU A 8 6.30 7.80 11.27
N ASN A 9 6.29 8.61 10.24
CA ASN A 9 7.48 8.90 9.44
C ASN A 9 8.28 9.99 10.12
N LEU A 10 9.47 9.67 10.61
CA LEU A 10 10.33 10.60 11.34
C LEU A 10 10.85 11.77 10.49
N LEU A 11 10.77 11.67 9.15
CA LEU A 11 11.26 12.73 8.26
C LEU A 11 10.27 13.88 8.11
N ASP A 12 8.95 13.58 8.13
CA ASP A 12 7.91 14.55 7.86
C ASP A 12 6.76 14.56 8.89
N GLY A 13 6.85 13.70 9.90
CA GLY A 13 5.83 13.57 10.95
C GLY A 13 4.51 12.97 10.48
N SER A 14 4.45 12.43 9.27
CA SER A 14 3.23 11.84 8.73
C SER A 14 2.93 10.48 9.36
N GLU A 15 1.64 10.22 9.59
CA GLU A 15 1.16 8.95 10.13
C GLU A 15 0.61 8.05 9.04
N HIS A 16 1.02 6.80 9.11
CA HIS A 16 0.53 5.69 8.30
C HIS A 16 0.00 4.59 9.22
N PHE A 17 -0.72 3.60 8.69
CA PHE A 17 -1.17 2.50 9.53
C PHE A 17 -1.21 1.16 8.79
N ALA A 18 -1.18 0.09 9.56
CA ALA A 18 -1.44 -1.26 9.09
C ALA A 18 -2.58 -1.90 9.86
N LEU A 19 -3.51 -2.54 9.14
CA LEU A 19 -4.52 -3.43 9.70
C LEU A 19 -4.02 -4.86 9.59
N VAL A 20 -3.82 -5.51 10.73
CA VAL A 20 -3.31 -6.87 10.83
C VAL A 20 -4.40 -7.82 11.27
N LYS A 21 -4.70 -8.82 10.45
CA LYS A 21 -5.60 -9.94 10.78
C LYS A 21 -4.77 -11.19 11.03
N GLY A 22 -5.10 -11.87 12.11
CA GLY A 22 -4.43 -13.12 12.49
C GLY A 22 -3.08 -12.90 13.15
N ASN A 23 -2.25 -13.92 13.11
CA ASN A 23 -0.95 -13.94 13.76
C ASN A 23 0.17 -13.97 12.72
N ILE A 24 0.96 -12.92 12.67
CA ILE A 24 2.10 -12.83 11.77
C ILE A 24 3.33 -13.34 12.53
N LYS A 25 3.59 -14.64 12.41
CA LYS A 25 4.76 -15.31 13.00
C LYS A 25 5.73 -15.76 11.89
N LYS A 26 6.97 -16.07 12.30
CA LYS A 26 7.97 -16.69 11.42
C LYS A 26 7.39 -17.97 10.77
N GLY A 27 7.55 -18.11 9.46
CA GLY A 27 7.04 -19.27 8.70
C GLY A 27 5.64 -19.08 8.09
N ILE A 28 4.89 -18.04 8.47
CA ILE A 28 3.61 -17.71 7.85
C ILE A 28 3.84 -16.77 6.67
N VAL A 29 3.19 -17.07 5.54
CA VAL A 29 3.18 -16.20 4.35
C VAL A 29 1.84 -15.46 4.30
N PRO A 30 1.75 -14.23 4.84
CA PRO A 30 0.51 -13.47 4.86
C PRO A 30 0.16 -12.91 3.48
N ARG A 31 -1.12 -12.61 3.28
CA ARG A 31 -1.60 -11.80 2.18
C ARG A 31 -1.47 -10.32 2.54
N VAL A 32 -0.74 -9.59 1.71
CA VAL A 32 -0.42 -8.18 1.98
C VAL A 32 -0.95 -7.31 0.85
N ARG A 33 -1.67 -6.27 1.21
CA ARG A 33 -2.11 -5.21 0.31
C ARG A 33 -1.54 -3.88 0.76
N VAL A 34 -0.94 -3.14 -0.16
CA VAL A 34 -0.53 -1.75 0.09
C VAL A 34 -1.48 -0.83 -0.66
N ILE A 35 -2.09 0.11 0.04
CA ILE A 35 -2.96 1.14 -0.51
C ILE A 35 -2.39 2.50 -0.14
N SER A 36 -2.23 3.38 -1.12
CA SER A 36 -1.90 4.80 -0.88
C SER A 36 -3.13 5.67 -1.09
N SER A 37 -3.32 6.67 -0.24
CA SER A 37 -4.38 7.64 -0.38
C SER A 37 -3.91 8.88 -1.16
N ASN A 38 -4.66 9.23 -2.18
CA ASN A 38 -4.62 10.56 -2.78
C ASN A 38 -6.08 10.97 -2.99
N VAL A 39 -6.54 11.94 -2.23
CA VAL A 39 -7.96 12.32 -2.18
C VAL A 39 -8.50 12.67 -3.57
N VAL A 40 -7.78 13.52 -4.31
CA VAL A 40 -8.23 13.94 -5.64
C VAL A 40 -8.28 12.76 -6.60
N GLN A 41 -7.20 12.00 -6.68
CA GLN A 41 -7.12 10.86 -7.60
C GLN A 41 -8.12 9.77 -7.26
N ASN A 42 -8.27 9.46 -5.98
CA ASN A 42 -9.04 8.31 -5.56
C ASN A 42 -10.55 8.57 -5.48
N TYR A 43 -10.95 9.79 -5.11
CA TYR A 43 -12.36 10.13 -4.91
C TYR A 43 -12.97 10.94 -6.04
N LEU A 44 -12.23 11.86 -6.66
CA LEU A 44 -12.74 12.74 -7.69
C LEU A 44 -12.48 12.20 -9.10
N ILE A 45 -11.26 11.76 -9.39
CA ILE A 45 -10.89 11.31 -10.73
C ILE A 45 -11.28 9.84 -10.95
N ASN A 46 -10.80 8.96 -10.12
CA ASN A 46 -10.95 7.51 -10.33
C ASN A 46 -12.10 6.88 -9.53
N GLN A 47 -12.62 7.56 -8.52
CA GLN A 47 -13.66 7.07 -7.60
C GLN A 47 -13.42 5.64 -7.07
N GLN A 48 -12.16 5.25 -6.91
CA GLN A 48 -11.76 3.85 -6.73
C GLN A 48 -11.39 3.46 -5.30
N LEU A 49 -11.04 4.43 -4.43
CA LEU A 49 -10.46 4.08 -3.12
C LEU A 49 -11.47 3.35 -2.22
N PRO A 50 -12.72 3.82 -2.06
CA PRO A 50 -13.69 3.12 -1.22
C PRO A 50 -13.92 1.68 -1.70
N ASN A 51 -14.05 1.51 -3.02
CA ASN A 51 -14.24 0.19 -3.64
C ASN A 51 -13.01 -0.72 -3.44
N SER A 52 -11.81 -0.17 -3.59
CA SER A 52 -10.57 -0.92 -3.41
C SER A 52 -10.37 -1.38 -1.97
N PHE A 53 -10.67 -0.52 -1.00
CA PHE A 53 -10.59 -0.83 0.42
C PHE A 53 -11.60 -1.93 0.78
N ASN A 54 -12.87 -1.74 0.42
CA ASN A 54 -13.93 -2.71 0.70
C ASN A 54 -13.70 -4.06 0.00
N LYS A 55 -13.26 -4.05 -1.26
CA LYS A 55 -12.87 -5.29 -1.97
C LYS A 55 -11.75 -6.03 -1.22
N THR A 56 -10.74 -5.30 -0.74
CA THR A 56 -9.64 -5.90 0.02
C THR A 56 -10.13 -6.52 1.33
N LEU A 57 -10.95 -5.81 2.10
CA LEU A 57 -11.49 -6.35 3.35
C LEU A 57 -12.38 -7.57 3.11
N ASN A 58 -13.22 -7.54 2.08
CA ASN A 58 -14.06 -8.67 1.71
C ASN A 58 -13.21 -9.88 1.26
N TYR A 59 -12.16 -9.64 0.48
CA TYR A 59 -11.21 -10.69 0.12
C TYR A 59 -10.51 -11.28 1.34
N PHE A 60 -10.08 -10.44 2.28
CA PHE A 60 -9.41 -10.86 3.52
C PHE A 60 -10.30 -11.67 4.47
N LYS A 61 -11.64 -11.58 4.34
CA LYS A 61 -12.55 -12.44 5.12
C LYS A 61 -12.28 -13.92 4.93
N LYS A 62 -11.84 -14.31 3.74
CA LYS A 62 -11.57 -15.70 3.34
C LYS A 62 -10.27 -16.28 3.92
N PHE A 63 -9.41 -15.46 4.52
CA PHE A 63 -8.07 -15.86 4.96
C PHE A 63 -7.79 -15.45 6.41
N ASN A 64 -6.92 -16.20 7.06
CA ASN A 64 -6.62 -15.98 8.48
C ASN A 64 -5.50 -14.96 8.70
N ASN A 65 -4.52 -14.88 7.81
CA ASN A 65 -3.34 -14.03 7.99
C ASN A 65 -3.25 -13.03 6.85
N CYS A 66 -3.64 -11.79 7.14
CA CYS A 66 -3.72 -10.71 6.17
C CYS A 66 -3.21 -9.41 6.77
N VAL A 67 -2.60 -8.58 5.92
CA VAL A 67 -2.13 -7.24 6.30
C VAL A 67 -2.53 -6.25 5.22
N LEU A 68 -3.23 -5.19 5.63
CA LEU A 68 -3.47 -4.02 4.81
C LEU A 68 -2.58 -2.89 5.31
N VAL A 69 -1.63 -2.45 4.50
CA VAL A 69 -0.80 -1.27 4.76
C VAL A 69 -1.44 -0.08 4.07
N PHE A 70 -1.76 0.95 4.84
CA PHE A 70 -2.36 2.17 4.33
C PHE A 70 -1.36 3.32 4.46
N ILE A 71 -0.97 3.88 3.32
CA ILE A 71 0.00 4.98 3.24
C ILE A 71 -0.77 6.25 2.91
N LYS A 72 -0.75 7.20 3.85
CA LYS A 72 -1.33 8.52 3.66
C LYS A 72 -0.45 9.35 2.72
N ASP A 73 -1.05 10.04 1.77
CA ASP A 73 -0.33 11.01 0.93
C ASP A 73 0.08 12.20 1.79
N THR A 74 1.37 12.47 1.85
CA THR A 74 1.98 13.49 2.72
C THR A 74 2.37 14.77 1.99
N ASN A 75 2.13 14.82 0.68
CA ASN A 75 2.39 16.02 -0.09
C ASN A 75 1.36 17.12 0.27
N LEU A 76 1.81 18.19 0.90
CA LEU A 76 0.97 19.33 1.29
C LEU A 76 0.24 19.98 0.11
N LYS A 77 0.80 19.88 -1.10
CA LYS A 77 0.22 20.39 -2.35
C LYS A 77 -0.35 19.27 -3.23
N SER A 78 -0.76 18.16 -2.63
CA SER A 78 -1.22 16.98 -3.37
C SER A 78 -2.43 17.27 -4.28
N VAL A 79 -3.34 18.14 -3.87
CA VAL A 79 -4.51 18.54 -4.66
C VAL A 79 -4.07 19.27 -5.93
N THR A 80 -3.35 20.37 -5.77
CA THR A 80 -2.86 21.18 -6.90
C THR A 80 -1.97 20.38 -7.85
N GLN A 81 -1.06 19.58 -7.29
CA GLN A 81 -0.14 18.79 -8.10
C GLN A 81 -0.88 17.71 -8.89
N THR A 82 -1.83 17.02 -8.26
CA THR A 82 -2.61 15.97 -8.93
C THR A 82 -3.45 16.55 -10.08
N LEU A 83 -4.06 17.72 -9.89
CA LEU A 83 -4.82 18.39 -10.96
C LEU A 83 -3.93 18.87 -12.11
N LYS A 84 -2.74 19.41 -11.82
CA LYS A 84 -1.75 19.77 -12.84
C LYS A 84 -1.30 18.56 -13.65
N ASP A 85 -0.94 17.46 -12.98
CA ASP A 85 -0.51 16.22 -13.62
C ASP A 85 -1.63 15.63 -14.49
N TYR A 86 -2.89 15.74 -14.06
CA TYR A 86 -4.05 15.31 -14.83
C TYR A 86 -4.25 16.14 -16.10
N LYS A 87 -4.17 17.49 -16.02
CA LYS A 87 -4.29 18.38 -17.17
C LYS A 87 -3.17 18.15 -18.20
N ASN A 88 -1.95 17.94 -17.73
CA ASN A 88 -0.78 17.81 -18.60
C ASN A 88 -0.59 16.40 -19.18
N LYS A 89 -1.48 15.45 -18.91
CA LYS A 89 -1.34 14.02 -19.25
C LYS A 89 -0.03 13.39 -18.76
N ASP A 90 0.65 14.02 -17.80
CA ASP A 90 1.91 13.54 -17.19
C ASP A 90 1.67 12.46 -16.12
N PHE A 91 0.44 12.06 -15.97
CA PHE A 91 -0.02 11.09 -14.96
C PHE A 91 0.75 9.76 -15.00
N TYR A 92 1.16 9.35 -16.20
CA TYR A 92 1.87 8.09 -16.40
C TYR A 92 3.38 8.19 -16.13
N LYS A 93 3.99 9.37 -16.33
CA LYS A 93 5.44 9.57 -16.17
C LYS A 93 5.87 9.77 -14.70
N LYS A 94 5.12 10.56 -13.94
CA LYS A 94 5.39 10.83 -12.51
C LYS A 94 4.85 9.77 -11.55
N GLY A 95 3.99 8.88 -12.04
CA GLY A 95 3.42 7.78 -11.25
C GLY A 95 4.49 6.81 -10.73
N ASN A 96 5.62 6.67 -11.43
CA ASN A 96 6.68 5.77 -11.04
C ASN A 96 7.43 6.24 -9.78
N ASP A 97 7.75 7.52 -9.66
CA ASP A 97 8.49 8.06 -8.49
C ASP A 97 7.63 8.05 -7.22
N LYS A 98 6.34 8.37 -7.36
CA LYS A 98 5.38 8.27 -6.26
C LYS A 98 5.17 6.81 -5.82
N LEU A 99 5.09 5.89 -6.77
CA LEU A 99 5.01 4.46 -6.52
C LEU A 99 6.24 3.96 -5.76
N ILE A 100 7.44 4.32 -6.19
CA ILE A 100 8.70 3.93 -5.57
C ILE A 100 8.76 4.43 -4.12
N ARG A 101 8.40 5.69 -3.85
CA ARG A 101 8.38 6.25 -2.50
C ARG A 101 7.36 5.55 -1.59
N ASN A 102 6.16 5.34 -2.08
CA ASN A 102 5.12 4.65 -1.33
C ASN A 102 5.48 3.18 -1.04
N TYR A 103 6.15 2.51 -1.97
CA TYR A 103 6.68 1.16 -1.74
C TYR A 103 7.80 1.17 -0.70
N GLY A 104 8.64 2.21 -0.64
CA GLY A 104 9.68 2.35 0.38
C GLY A 104 9.10 2.42 1.79
N ILE A 105 8.09 3.27 2.02
CA ILE A 105 7.39 3.36 3.31
C ILE A 105 6.66 2.04 3.60
N GLY A 106 5.96 1.50 2.62
CA GLY A 106 5.26 0.21 2.75
C GLY A 106 6.20 -0.93 3.10
N ALA A 107 7.39 -0.98 2.49
CA ALA A 107 8.40 -1.99 2.76
C ALA A 107 8.96 -1.89 4.19
N GLN A 108 9.18 -0.67 4.70
CA GLN A 108 9.62 -0.47 6.08
C GLN A 108 8.56 -0.96 7.07
N ILE A 109 7.29 -0.67 6.83
CA ILE A 109 6.17 -1.15 7.65
C ILE A 109 6.08 -2.69 7.61
N ILE A 110 6.18 -3.29 6.43
CA ILE A 110 6.15 -4.75 6.25
C ILE A 110 7.33 -5.40 6.97
N LYS A 111 8.52 -4.79 6.89
CA LYS A 111 9.72 -5.26 7.61
C LYS A 111 9.56 -5.17 9.13
N ASP A 112 8.99 -4.08 9.65
CA ASP A 112 8.70 -3.94 11.09
C ASP A 112 7.72 -5.01 11.57
N LEU A 113 6.74 -5.37 10.75
CA LEU A 113 5.82 -6.48 11.00
C LEU A 113 6.49 -7.87 10.95
N LYS A 114 7.81 -7.94 10.67
CA LYS A 114 8.61 -9.18 10.59
C LYS A 114 8.16 -10.12 9.45
N ILE A 115 7.59 -9.55 8.39
CA ILE A 115 7.15 -10.30 7.20
C ILE A 115 8.32 -10.40 6.23
N LYS A 116 8.84 -11.61 6.03
CA LYS A 116 9.91 -11.89 5.05
C LYS A 116 9.36 -12.40 3.71
N ASN A 117 8.33 -13.23 3.77
CA ASN A 117 7.66 -13.77 2.58
C ASN A 117 6.20 -13.36 2.60
N MET A 118 5.67 -12.95 1.45
CA MET A 118 4.27 -12.53 1.35
C MET A 118 3.65 -12.88 0.01
N ILE A 119 2.32 -12.97 -0.01
CA ILE A 119 1.49 -12.93 -1.20
C ILE A 119 1.03 -11.49 -1.38
N LEU A 120 1.44 -10.85 -2.46
CA LEU A 120 1.05 -9.46 -2.73
C LEU A 120 -0.31 -9.40 -3.43
N ILE A 121 -1.24 -8.66 -2.84
CA ILE A 121 -2.56 -8.41 -3.41
C ILE A 121 -2.52 -7.11 -4.23
N THR A 122 -2.87 -7.18 -5.50
CA THR A 122 -2.77 -6.06 -6.44
C THR A 122 -4.06 -5.88 -7.26
N LYS A 123 -4.20 -4.76 -7.97
CA LYS A 123 -5.24 -4.56 -8.99
C LYS A 123 -4.81 -5.09 -10.37
N SER A 124 -3.52 -5.16 -10.61
CA SER A 124 -2.91 -5.64 -11.85
C SER A 124 -1.53 -6.19 -11.54
N LEU A 125 -1.05 -7.13 -12.35
CA LEU A 125 0.33 -7.60 -12.22
C LEU A 125 1.28 -6.42 -12.39
N LYS A 126 2.18 -6.24 -11.43
CA LYS A 126 3.17 -5.16 -11.44
C LYS A 126 4.55 -5.75 -11.19
N LYS A 127 5.52 -5.22 -11.91
CA LYS A 127 6.92 -5.44 -11.55
C LYS A 127 7.22 -4.57 -10.33
N VAL A 128 7.29 -5.19 -9.16
CA VAL A 128 7.59 -4.49 -7.90
C VAL A 128 9.10 -4.48 -7.74
N ILE A 129 9.69 -3.31 -7.89
CA ILE A 129 11.13 -3.09 -7.73
C ILE A 129 11.38 -2.55 -6.31
N GLY A 130 12.45 -3.00 -5.65
CA GLY A 130 12.92 -2.38 -4.41
C GLY A 130 12.50 -3.07 -3.12
N LEU A 131 11.63 -4.08 -3.13
CA LEU A 131 11.32 -4.85 -1.91
C LEU A 131 12.46 -5.80 -1.51
N GLU A 132 13.25 -6.24 -2.47
CA GLU A 132 14.41 -7.12 -2.23
C GLU A 132 15.46 -6.43 -1.33
N GLY A 133 15.66 -5.12 -1.47
CA GLY A 133 16.52 -4.32 -0.60
C GLY A 133 16.08 -4.26 0.86
N TYR A 134 14.84 -4.66 1.16
CA TYR A 134 14.29 -4.74 2.51
C TYR A 134 14.20 -6.18 3.05
N ASP A 135 14.80 -7.15 2.36
CA ASP A 135 14.72 -8.58 2.70
C ASP A 135 13.27 -9.11 2.69
N ILE A 136 12.46 -8.62 1.74
CA ILE A 136 11.07 -9.02 1.55
C ILE A 136 10.92 -9.72 0.20
N LYS A 137 10.44 -10.96 0.23
CA LYS A 137 10.18 -11.77 -0.96
C LYS A 137 8.67 -11.86 -1.25
N ILE A 138 8.29 -11.49 -2.46
CA ILE A 138 6.94 -11.75 -2.98
C ILE A 138 6.92 -13.17 -3.55
N THR A 139 6.19 -14.07 -2.89
CA THR A 139 6.07 -15.46 -3.33
C THR A 139 5.04 -15.62 -4.45
N LYS A 140 4.01 -14.76 -4.45
CA LYS A 140 2.93 -14.75 -5.44
C LYS A 140 2.28 -13.37 -5.50
N GLN A 141 1.74 -13.01 -6.66
CA GLN A 141 0.82 -11.89 -6.79
C GLN A 141 -0.60 -12.41 -7.07
N GLU A 142 -1.60 -11.88 -6.37
CA GLU A 142 -3.01 -12.19 -6.56
C GLU A 142 -3.77 -10.90 -6.92
N ILE A 143 -4.59 -10.96 -7.95
CA ILE A 143 -5.36 -9.81 -8.46
C ILE A 143 -6.77 -9.86 -7.88
N ILE A 144 -7.23 -8.71 -7.38
CA ILE A 144 -8.59 -8.52 -6.88
C ILE A 144 -9.25 -7.26 -7.40
#